data_cf6de4684c26580291915defad42e5a0
#
_entry.id   cf6de4684c26580291915defad42e5a0
#
_cell.length_a   1.000
_cell.length_b   1.000
_cell.length_c   1.000
_cell.angle_alpha   90.00
_cell.angle_beta   90.00
_cell.angle_gamma   90.00
#
_symmetry.space_group_name_H-M   'P 1'
#
loop_
_entity.id
_entity.type
_entity.pdbx_description
1 polymer ?
#
loop_
_entity_poly.entity_id
_entity_poly.type
_entity_poly.pdbx_seq_one_letter_code
_entity_poly.pdbx_strand_id
1 'polypeptide(L)'
;MKLPTAEHFGLTEDKEQRLSEIIDEINSRTGKSYDNDVVVKAMLQIRDILMKSDKLKTSAKNNTQKDFEFSYFDDIDDALIEGLSQNQDFFSLLLSNDEMKRHVLGIFADEIYKSLRNAD
;
A
#
# COMPACT_ATOMS: atom_id res chain seq x y z
N MET A 1 0.03 -12.85 17.00
CA MET A 1 0.42 -13.72 15.88
C MET A 1 0.52 -12.91 14.60
N LYS A 2 1.60 -13.07 13.88
CA LYS A 2 1.77 -12.36 12.63
C LYS A 2 0.96 -13.00 11.52
N LEU A 3 0.38 -12.17 10.66
CA LEU A 3 -0.29 -12.66 9.46
C LEU A 3 0.76 -13.09 8.43
N PRO A 4 0.58 -14.26 7.75
CA PRO A 4 1.53 -14.70 6.74
C PRO A 4 1.76 -13.66 5.62
N THR A 5 0.71 -12.93 5.23
CA THR A 5 0.83 -11.91 4.20
C THR A 5 1.63 -10.70 4.68
N ALA A 6 1.54 -10.35 5.96
CA ALA A 6 2.34 -9.27 6.54
C ALA A 6 3.83 -9.62 6.49
N GLU A 7 4.18 -10.88 6.70
CA GLU A 7 5.58 -11.33 6.61
C GLU A 7 6.13 -11.18 5.20
N HIS A 8 5.30 -11.33 4.17
CA HIS A 8 5.72 -11.12 2.79
C HIS A 8 6.14 -9.67 2.51
N PHE A 9 5.64 -8.71 3.27
CA PHE A 9 6.08 -7.32 3.19
C PHE A 9 7.23 -7.02 4.13
N GLY A 10 7.57 -7.92 5.04
CA GLY A 10 8.60 -7.67 6.02
C GLY A 10 8.22 -6.60 7.04
N LEU A 11 6.93 -6.47 7.34
CA LEU A 11 6.46 -5.47 8.29
C LEU A 11 6.95 -5.76 9.69
N THR A 12 7.42 -4.72 10.38
CA THR A 12 7.78 -4.80 11.80
C THR A 12 6.52 -4.84 12.66
N GLU A 13 6.68 -5.23 13.93
CA GLU A 13 5.55 -5.23 14.87
C GLU A 13 4.94 -3.83 15.02
N ASP A 14 5.78 -2.80 15.04
CA ASP A 14 5.30 -1.41 15.11
C ASP A 14 4.42 -1.06 13.91
N LYS A 15 4.83 -1.45 12.71
CA LYS A 15 4.04 -1.19 11.50
C LYS A 15 2.75 -2.01 11.48
N GLU A 16 2.79 -3.26 11.94
CA GLU A 16 1.59 -4.08 12.06
C GLU A 16 0.58 -3.46 13.03
N GLN A 17 1.07 -2.94 14.16
CA GLN A 17 0.22 -2.27 15.13
C GLN A 17 -0.39 -0.99 14.57
N ARG A 18 0.39 -0.17 13.88
CA ARG A 18 -0.11 1.04 13.22
C ARG A 18 -1.15 0.71 12.17
N LEU A 19 -0.93 -0.36 11.41
CA LEU A 19 -1.89 -0.81 10.42
C LEU A 19 -3.21 -1.19 11.09
N SER A 20 -3.16 -1.94 12.19
CA SER A 20 -4.36 -2.30 12.95
C SER A 20 -5.12 -1.07 13.44
N GLU A 21 -4.41 -0.07 13.96
CA GLU A 21 -5.03 1.17 14.43
C GLU A 21 -5.71 1.93 13.30
N ILE A 22 -5.06 2.01 12.14
CA ILE A 22 -5.62 2.69 10.98
C ILE A 22 -6.85 1.94 10.46
N ILE A 23 -6.79 0.63 10.40
CA ILE A 23 -7.92 -0.19 9.95
C ILE A 23 -9.09 -0.06 10.90
N ASP A 24 -8.85 -0.06 12.21
CA ASP A 24 -9.92 0.16 13.20
C ASP A 24 -10.58 1.52 13.00
N GLU A 25 -9.80 2.56 12.73
CA GLU A 25 -10.34 3.88 12.45
C GLU A 25 -11.18 3.88 11.17
N ILE A 26 -10.67 3.25 10.11
CA ILE A 26 -11.41 3.13 8.85
C ILE A 26 -12.74 2.41 9.07
N ASN A 27 -12.73 1.29 9.79
CA ASN A 27 -13.93 0.53 10.07
C ASN A 27 -14.93 1.36 10.88
N SER A 28 -14.45 2.13 11.86
CA SER A 28 -15.28 3.00 12.68
C SER A 28 -15.95 4.09 11.85
N ARG A 29 -15.23 4.67 10.90
CA ARG A 29 -15.74 5.77 10.06
C ARG A 29 -16.66 5.28 8.94
N THR A 30 -16.46 4.07 8.44
CA THR A 30 -17.18 3.58 7.25
C THR A 30 -18.25 2.54 7.57
N GLY A 31 -18.26 1.99 8.78
CA GLY A 31 -19.15 0.89 9.12
C GLY A 31 -18.75 -0.44 8.48
N LYS A 32 -17.54 -0.53 7.95
CA LYS A 32 -17.02 -1.76 7.35
C LYS A 32 -16.29 -2.61 8.40
N SER A 33 -15.89 -3.81 8.00
CA SER A 33 -15.22 -4.77 8.87
C SER A 33 -13.97 -5.35 8.18
N TYR A 34 -13.12 -4.46 7.68
CA TYR A 34 -11.83 -4.89 7.08
C TYR A 34 -10.93 -5.45 8.18
N ASP A 35 -10.16 -6.46 7.86
CA ASP A 35 -9.11 -6.96 8.74
C ASP A 35 -7.73 -6.74 8.11
N ASN A 36 -6.67 -6.96 8.91
CA ASN A 36 -5.31 -6.72 8.44
C ASN A 36 -4.95 -7.60 7.24
N ASP A 37 -5.43 -8.83 7.21
CA ASP A 37 -5.14 -9.75 6.12
C ASP A 37 -5.68 -9.25 4.78
N VAL A 38 -6.90 -8.73 4.78
CA VAL A 38 -7.51 -8.16 3.57
C VAL A 38 -6.67 -6.98 3.06
N VAL A 39 -6.24 -6.10 3.96
CA VAL A 39 -5.48 -4.92 3.58
C VAL A 39 -4.09 -5.31 3.07
N VAL A 40 -3.41 -6.24 3.74
CA VAL A 40 -2.09 -6.69 3.30
C VAL A 40 -2.18 -7.37 1.94
N LYS A 41 -3.19 -8.18 1.69
CA LYS A 41 -3.40 -8.79 0.36
C LYS A 41 -3.63 -7.74 -0.71
N ALA A 42 -4.43 -6.72 -0.41
CA ALA A 42 -4.64 -5.62 -1.34
C ALA A 42 -3.33 -4.90 -1.66
N MET A 43 -2.49 -4.67 -0.65
CA MET A 43 -1.20 -4.00 -0.85
C MET A 43 -0.21 -4.87 -1.60
N LEU A 44 -0.25 -6.19 -1.45
CA LEU A 44 0.56 -7.09 -2.26
C LEU A 44 0.17 -6.97 -3.74
N GLN A 45 -1.12 -6.87 -4.01
CA GLN A 45 -1.62 -6.67 -5.38
C GLN A 45 -1.12 -5.34 -5.95
N ILE A 46 -1.19 -4.27 -5.16
CA ILE A 46 -0.66 -2.96 -5.56
C ILE A 46 0.83 -3.07 -5.89
N ARG A 47 1.61 -3.72 -5.03
CA ARG A 47 3.03 -3.92 -5.28
C ARG A 47 3.27 -4.63 -6.62
N ASP A 48 2.51 -5.70 -6.89
CA ASP A 48 2.67 -6.45 -8.13
C ASP A 48 2.35 -5.58 -9.36
N ILE A 49 1.33 -4.73 -9.26
CA ILE A 49 0.99 -3.80 -10.34
C ILE A 49 2.13 -2.80 -10.55
N LEU A 50 2.64 -2.23 -9.47
CA LEU A 50 3.73 -1.24 -9.53
C LEU A 50 5.02 -1.85 -10.06
N MET A 51 5.29 -3.12 -9.76
CA MET A 51 6.49 -3.82 -10.24
C MET A 51 6.51 -3.98 -11.77
N LYS A 52 5.37 -3.82 -12.42
CA LYS A 52 5.27 -3.85 -13.88
C LYS A 52 5.57 -2.49 -14.52
N SER A 53 5.69 -1.44 -13.71
CA SER A 53 5.93 -0.09 -14.22
C SER A 53 7.42 0.22 -14.27
N ASP A 54 7.97 0.32 -15.48
CA ASP A 54 9.37 0.70 -15.67
C ASP A 54 9.64 2.11 -15.15
N LYS A 55 8.68 3.01 -15.30
CA LYS A 55 8.77 4.38 -14.78
C LYS A 55 9.00 4.39 -13.27
N LEU A 56 8.20 3.63 -12.53
CA LEU A 56 8.33 3.59 -11.07
C LEU A 56 9.58 2.85 -10.61
N LYS A 57 9.98 1.79 -11.30
CA LYS A 57 11.24 1.10 -11.01
C LYS A 57 12.42 2.03 -11.21
N THR A 58 12.44 2.78 -12.29
CA THR A 58 13.49 3.77 -12.56
C THR A 58 13.50 4.86 -11.50
N SER A 59 12.33 5.36 -11.12
CA SER A 59 12.21 6.37 -10.06
C SER A 59 12.78 5.86 -8.73
N ALA A 60 12.46 4.62 -8.35
CA ALA A 60 12.96 4.04 -7.10
C ALA A 60 14.49 3.88 -7.12
N LYS A 61 15.06 3.54 -8.28
CA LYS A 61 16.51 3.35 -8.41
C LYS A 61 17.29 4.65 -8.42
N ASN A 62 16.70 5.73 -8.91
CA ASN A 62 17.40 7.00 -9.15
C ASN A 62 17.10 8.07 -8.10
N ASN A 63 16.16 7.85 -7.21
CA ASN A 63 15.77 8.84 -6.20
C ASN A 63 15.95 8.31 -4.79
N THR A 64 16.00 9.24 -3.82
CA THR A 64 15.91 8.86 -2.42
C THR A 64 14.51 8.33 -2.12
N GLN A 65 14.37 7.62 -1.01
CA GLN A 65 13.07 7.11 -0.61
C GLN A 65 12.03 8.24 -0.47
N LYS A 66 12.44 9.37 0.10
CA LYS A 66 11.55 10.52 0.28
C LYS A 66 11.03 11.05 -1.05
N ASP A 67 11.91 11.23 -2.02
CA ASP A 67 11.53 11.71 -3.35
C ASP A 67 10.67 10.70 -4.09
N PHE A 68 10.98 9.41 -3.95
CA PHE A 68 10.17 8.35 -4.50
C PHE A 68 8.76 8.36 -3.90
N GLU A 69 8.64 8.56 -2.59
CA GLU A 69 7.33 8.58 -1.94
C GLU A 69 6.43 9.69 -2.46
N PHE A 70 6.98 10.88 -2.77
CA PHE A 70 6.19 11.94 -3.39
C PHE A 70 5.60 11.49 -4.72
N SER A 71 6.43 10.92 -5.59
CA SER A 71 5.98 10.44 -6.89
C SER A 71 4.99 9.27 -6.73
N TYR A 72 5.27 8.37 -5.82
CA TYR A 72 4.44 7.21 -5.53
C TYR A 72 3.03 7.62 -5.11
N PHE A 73 2.91 8.58 -4.19
CA PHE A 73 1.59 9.03 -3.74
C PHE A 73 0.80 9.74 -4.83
N ASP A 74 1.48 10.40 -5.77
CA ASP A 74 0.81 11.04 -6.89
C ASP A 74 0.38 10.03 -7.97
N ASP A 75 1.19 9.00 -8.20
CA ASP A 75 0.97 8.08 -9.31
C ASP A 75 0.19 6.82 -8.92
N ILE A 76 -0.03 6.58 -7.63
CA ILE A 76 -0.64 5.34 -7.13
C ILE A 76 -2.09 5.16 -7.58
N ASP A 77 -2.78 6.24 -7.92
CA ASP A 77 -4.20 6.18 -8.27
C ASP A 77 -4.44 5.27 -9.47
N ASP A 78 -3.54 5.29 -10.45
CA ASP A 78 -3.66 4.40 -11.62
C ASP A 78 -3.60 2.93 -11.21
N ALA A 79 -2.72 2.59 -10.28
CA ALA A 79 -2.62 1.22 -9.76
C ALA A 79 -3.85 0.83 -8.96
N LEU A 80 -4.40 1.77 -8.18
CA LEU A 80 -5.64 1.52 -7.43
C LEU A 80 -6.81 1.26 -8.37
N ILE A 81 -6.92 2.03 -9.45
CA ILE A 81 -7.96 1.85 -10.47
C ILE A 81 -7.81 0.48 -11.13
N GLU A 82 -6.59 0.10 -11.48
CA GLU A 82 -6.34 -1.22 -12.07
C GLU A 82 -6.72 -2.35 -11.12
N GLY A 83 -6.51 -2.17 -9.82
CA GLY A 83 -6.83 -3.18 -8.81
C GLY A 83 -8.29 -3.25 -8.40
N LEU A 84 -9.15 -2.30 -8.84
CA LEU A 84 -10.55 -2.24 -8.42
C LEU A 84 -11.35 -3.51 -8.72
N SER A 85 -10.97 -4.23 -9.77
CA SER A 85 -11.68 -5.46 -10.17
C SER A 85 -11.62 -6.56 -9.11
N GLN A 86 -10.61 -6.53 -8.23
CA GLN A 86 -10.40 -7.58 -7.22
C GLN A 86 -10.66 -7.13 -5.80
N ASN A 87 -10.44 -5.85 -5.49
CA ASN A 87 -10.60 -5.30 -4.15
C ASN A 87 -11.39 -3.99 -4.21
N GLN A 88 -12.54 -4.03 -4.89
CA GLN A 88 -13.30 -2.84 -5.25
C GLN A 88 -13.62 -1.93 -4.07
N ASP A 89 -14.16 -2.49 -2.98
CA ASP A 89 -14.59 -1.67 -1.85
C ASP A 89 -13.41 -0.92 -1.21
N PHE A 90 -12.31 -1.63 -0.97
CA PHE A 90 -11.16 -1.06 -0.30
C PHE A 90 -10.47 -0.03 -1.19
N PHE A 91 -10.25 -0.35 -2.45
CA PHE A 91 -9.58 0.58 -3.37
C PHE A 91 -10.44 1.81 -3.66
N SER A 92 -11.76 1.64 -3.76
CA SER A 92 -12.66 2.79 -3.90
C SER A 92 -12.56 3.72 -2.72
N LEU A 93 -12.46 3.17 -1.52
CA LEU A 93 -12.28 3.97 -0.31
C LEU A 93 -10.97 4.76 -0.35
N LEU A 94 -9.88 4.13 -0.73
CA LEU A 94 -8.58 4.82 -0.83
C LEU A 94 -8.61 5.91 -1.89
N LEU A 95 -9.26 5.67 -3.03
CA LEU A 95 -9.38 6.66 -4.10
C LEU A 95 -10.23 7.86 -3.68
N SER A 96 -11.24 7.64 -2.84
CA SER A 96 -12.16 8.71 -2.42
C SER A 96 -11.69 9.49 -1.19
N ASN A 97 -10.70 8.99 -0.45
CA ASN A 97 -10.23 9.63 0.77
C ASN A 97 -8.70 9.69 0.78
N ASP A 98 -8.17 10.86 0.43
CA ASP A 98 -6.72 11.08 0.31
C ASP A 98 -5.98 10.88 1.64
N GLU A 99 -6.59 11.28 2.76
CA GLU A 99 -5.99 11.09 4.08
C GLU A 99 -5.80 9.60 4.39
N MET A 100 -6.85 8.79 4.21
CA MET A 100 -6.76 7.35 4.45
C MET A 100 -5.78 6.69 3.48
N LYS A 101 -5.80 7.11 2.22
CA LYS A 101 -4.86 6.62 1.22
C LYS A 101 -3.42 6.81 1.69
N ARG A 102 -3.07 8.02 2.11
CA ARG A 102 -1.72 8.34 2.55
C ARG A 102 -1.33 7.57 3.81
N HIS A 103 -2.25 7.41 4.75
CA HIS A 103 -1.99 6.65 5.97
C HIS A 103 -1.73 5.18 5.70
N VAL A 104 -2.57 4.54 4.90
CA VAL A 104 -2.41 3.12 4.58
C VAL A 104 -1.16 2.89 3.72
N LEU A 105 -1.02 3.66 2.64
CA LEU A 105 0.09 3.49 1.72
C LEU A 105 1.42 3.85 2.36
N GLY A 106 1.42 4.77 3.32
CA GLY A 106 2.63 5.15 4.05
C GLY A 106 3.23 4.02 4.86
N ILE A 107 2.42 3.09 5.37
CA ILE A 107 2.91 1.94 6.11
C ILE A 107 3.73 1.01 5.19
N PHE A 108 3.31 0.89 3.94
CA PHE A 108 3.91 -0.03 2.97
C PHE A 108 4.94 0.64 2.06
N ALA A 109 5.06 1.97 2.10
CA ALA A 109 5.90 2.72 1.16
C ALA A 109 7.36 2.27 1.18
N ASP A 110 7.93 2.04 2.37
CA ASP A 110 9.31 1.60 2.52
C ASP A 110 9.55 0.24 1.84
N GLU A 111 8.64 -0.70 2.07
CA GLU A 111 8.77 -2.05 1.51
C GLU A 111 8.54 -2.04 -0.01
N ILE A 112 7.62 -1.24 -0.49
CA ILE A 112 7.38 -1.07 -1.92
C ILE A 112 8.60 -0.43 -2.59
N TYR A 113 9.16 0.62 -1.98
CA TYR A 113 10.37 1.26 -2.47
C TYR A 113 11.52 0.26 -2.61
N LYS A 114 11.77 -0.54 -1.57
CA LYS A 114 12.82 -1.55 -1.60
C LYS A 114 12.58 -2.60 -2.68
N SER A 115 11.34 -3.04 -2.83
CA SER A 115 10.98 -4.03 -3.85
C SER A 115 11.24 -3.50 -5.25
N LEU A 116 10.82 -2.26 -5.52
CA LEU A 116 11.03 -1.63 -6.82
C LEU A 116 12.51 -1.35 -7.10
N ARG A 117 13.24 -0.90 -6.08
CA ARG A 117 14.66 -0.61 -6.22
C ARG A 117 15.48 -1.85 -6.53
N ASN A 118 15.11 -2.99 -5.98
CA ASN A 118 15.80 -4.26 -6.16
C ASN A 118 15.26 -5.08 -7.34
N ALA A 119 14.24 -4.59 -8.03
CA ALA A 119 13.70 -5.25 -9.21
C ALA A 119 14.64 -5.11 -10.41
N ASP A 120 14.75 -6.14 -11.19
CA ASP A 120 15.55 -6.14 -12.41
C ASP A 120 14.83 -5.47 -13.58
#